data_1bd35e4b1e8f08dd0adaf603a8676faf
#
_entry.id   1bd35e4b1e8f08dd0adaf603a8676faf
#
_cell.length_a   1.000
_cell.length_b   1.000
_cell.length_c   1.000
_cell.angle_alpha   90.00
_cell.angle_beta   90.00
_cell.angle_gamma   90.00
#
_symmetry.space_group_name_H-M   'P 1'
#
loop_
_entity.id
_entity.type
_entity.pdbx_description
1 polymer ?
#
loop_
_entity_poly.entity_id
_entity_poly.type
_entity_poly.pdbx_seq_one_letter_code
_entity_poly.pdbx_strand_id
1 'polypeptide(L)'
;MAGEKRTQDQEETLLSETVILIDIEGTTTSISFVKDTLFPYVRENLKKYIETKWEDEEFKQDFEKLKEQAKKDEEDKIDGFVPITGTNAEEERKSLVKNILWQMDGDRKTGALKQLQGHMWHEAYNSGTIKAHVYEDVPKALESWTNDGKKVYIYSSGSVEAQKLLFGHSIHGDLLKYFSGYFDTEVGAKQESSSYKNILNKIGAEPSSVIFLTDVVKEAAAAKEAGLSTVIVLREGNAPLTDEERVASTTIKSFLDLTFQTSTKRQKLETTEVQENKSKSTSDVSEPMDTSEDVEMSDKVETKEVVQEEAKECIKDQQQKEAPVTDVKMEEPMVIDTKDTPNTEKLENTAEKVELQPSELHREQR
;
A
#
# COMPACT_ATOMS: atom_id res chain seq x y z
N MET A 1 4.54 -6.27 58.75
CA MET A 1 3.83 -7.12 57.74
C MET A 1 3.73 -6.32 56.46
N ALA A 2 4.64 -6.57 55.53
CA ALA A 2 4.66 -5.92 54.23
C ALA A 2 3.71 -6.70 53.32
N GLY A 3 2.67 -6.02 52.85
CA GLY A 3 1.77 -6.58 51.86
C GLY A 3 2.42 -6.57 50.46
N GLU A 4 2.68 -7.74 49.94
CA GLU A 4 3.06 -7.93 48.55
C GLU A 4 1.89 -7.50 47.66
N LYS A 5 2.13 -6.45 46.86
CA LYS A 5 1.28 -6.13 45.73
C LYS A 5 1.49 -7.22 44.68
N ARG A 6 0.48 -8.07 44.50
CA ARG A 6 0.38 -8.93 43.30
C ARG A 6 0.37 -8.05 42.08
N THR A 7 1.37 -8.19 41.25
CA THR A 7 1.36 -7.73 39.85
C THR A 7 0.20 -8.44 39.17
N GLN A 8 -0.67 -7.65 38.57
CA GLN A 8 -1.74 -8.10 37.70
C GLN A 8 -1.08 -8.75 36.49
N ASP A 9 -1.15 -10.08 36.41
CA ASP A 9 -0.79 -10.83 35.21
C ASP A 9 -1.68 -10.30 34.08
N GLN A 10 -1.08 -9.59 33.13
CA GLN A 10 -1.74 -9.30 31.86
C GLN A 10 -1.93 -10.66 31.19
N GLU A 11 -3.16 -11.16 31.16
CA GLU A 11 -3.53 -12.26 30.28
C GLU A 11 -3.14 -11.84 28.85
N GLU A 12 -2.12 -12.49 28.30
CA GLU A 12 -1.77 -12.36 26.89
C GLU A 12 -2.98 -12.81 26.07
N THR A 13 -3.72 -11.83 25.57
CA THR A 13 -4.86 -12.10 24.69
C THR A 13 -4.32 -12.63 23.37
N LEU A 14 -4.40 -13.94 23.16
CA LEU A 14 -3.96 -14.58 21.92
C LEU A 14 -4.86 -14.13 20.77
N LEU A 15 -4.25 -13.62 19.71
CA LEU A 15 -4.93 -13.20 18.50
C LEU A 15 -5.51 -14.40 17.74
N SER A 16 -6.72 -14.27 17.23
CA SER A 16 -7.45 -15.34 16.51
C SER A 16 -7.43 -15.17 15.00
N GLU A 17 -6.92 -14.05 14.50
CA GLU A 17 -6.89 -13.70 13.09
C GLU A 17 -6.02 -14.66 12.28
N THR A 18 -6.48 -14.97 11.09
CA THR A 18 -5.84 -15.90 10.15
C THR A 18 -5.19 -15.20 8.97
N VAL A 19 -5.51 -13.92 8.80
CA VAL A 19 -5.00 -13.06 7.72
C VAL A 19 -4.35 -11.83 8.34
N ILE A 20 -3.15 -11.53 7.86
CA ILE A 20 -2.38 -10.36 8.29
C ILE A 20 -2.20 -9.45 7.08
N LEU A 21 -2.71 -8.23 7.17
CA LEU A 21 -2.50 -7.15 6.21
C LEU A 21 -1.44 -6.21 6.78
N ILE A 22 -0.44 -5.83 5.99
CA ILE A 22 0.73 -5.10 6.51
C ILE A 22 1.02 -3.90 5.61
N ASP A 23 1.26 -2.76 6.26
CA ASP A 23 1.83 -1.58 5.63
C ASP A 23 3.35 -1.72 5.47
N ILE A 24 3.95 -0.89 4.61
CA ILE A 24 5.39 -0.92 4.31
C ILE A 24 6.16 0.14 5.10
N GLU A 25 5.96 1.41 4.76
CA GLU A 25 6.74 2.54 5.28
C GLU A 25 6.41 2.79 6.76
N GLY A 26 7.44 2.88 7.60
CA GLY A 26 7.24 3.00 9.05
C GLY A 26 6.76 1.73 9.75
N THR A 27 6.52 0.64 9.02
CA THR A 27 5.97 -0.62 9.54
C THR A 27 6.92 -1.79 9.29
N THR A 28 7.17 -2.18 8.04
CA THR A 28 8.14 -3.22 7.67
C THR A 28 9.51 -2.67 7.33
N THR A 29 9.58 -1.44 6.83
CA THR A 29 10.81 -0.70 6.54
C THR A 29 10.79 0.68 7.19
N SER A 30 11.94 1.30 7.35
CA SER A 30 12.03 2.64 7.93
C SER A 30 11.54 3.72 6.96
N ILE A 31 10.92 4.76 7.50
CA ILE A 31 10.56 5.97 6.74
C ILE A 31 11.81 6.57 6.09
N SER A 32 12.95 6.57 6.79
CA SER A 32 14.22 7.09 6.28
C SER A 32 14.71 6.34 5.05
N PHE A 33 14.51 5.02 4.96
CA PHE A 33 14.91 4.28 3.75
C PHE A 33 14.17 4.79 2.51
N VAL A 34 12.87 4.99 2.62
CA VAL A 34 12.05 5.49 1.51
C VAL A 34 12.43 6.94 1.19
N LYS A 35 12.49 7.80 2.22
CA LYS A 35 12.71 9.24 2.09
C LYS A 35 14.15 9.60 1.71
N ASP A 36 15.15 8.92 2.31
CA ASP A 36 16.56 9.32 2.22
C ASP A 36 17.36 8.42 1.25
N THR A 37 16.77 7.32 0.74
CA THR A 37 17.41 6.42 -0.22
C THR A 37 16.64 6.29 -1.52
N LEU A 38 15.37 5.83 -1.49
CA LEU A 38 14.63 5.51 -2.71
C LEU A 38 14.32 6.74 -3.55
N PHE A 39 13.71 7.77 -2.97
CA PHE A 39 13.38 8.99 -3.72
C PHE A 39 14.61 9.81 -4.11
N PRO A 40 15.64 10.02 -3.26
CA PRO A 40 16.88 10.64 -3.67
C PRO A 40 17.58 9.91 -4.79
N TYR A 41 17.62 8.59 -4.79
CA TYR A 41 18.18 7.81 -5.90
C TYR A 41 17.56 8.18 -7.25
N VAL A 42 16.23 8.26 -7.33
CA VAL A 42 15.55 8.67 -8.57
C VAL A 42 15.99 10.08 -8.97
N ARG A 43 15.95 11.03 -8.05
CA ARG A 43 16.29 12.43 -8.29
C ARG A 43 17.72 12.60 -8.81
N GLU A 44 18.67 11.93 -8.19
CA GLU A 44 20.09 12.01 -8.53
C GLU A 44 20.42 11.33 -9.87
N ASN A 45 19.73 10.24 -10.19
CA ASN A 45 20.01 9.46 -11.38
C ASN A 45 19.08 9.75 -12.56
N LEU A 46 18.03 10.57 -12.38
CA LEU A 46 16.99 10.84 -13.37
C LEU A 46 17.56 11.31 -14.71
N LYS A 47 18.45 12.31 -14.69
CA LYS A 47 19.03 12.88 -15.90
C LYS A 47 19.83 11.83 -16.68
N LYS A 48 20.68 11.09 -15.98
CA LYS A 48 21.50 10.03 -16.58
C LYS A 48 20.61 8.90 -17.12
N TYR A 49 19.58 8.52 -16.39
CA TYR A 49 18.63 7.49 -16.82
C TYR A 49 17.94 7.88 -18.12
N ILE A 50 17.38 9.08 -18.20
CA ILE A 50 16.74 9.60 -19.43
C ILE A 50 17.74 9.66 -20.60
N GLU A 51 18.98 10.10 -20.37
CA GLU A 51 20.00 10.17 -21.42
C GLU A 51 20.38 8.78 -21.95
N THR A 52 20.50 7.79 -21.08
CA THR A 52 20.91 6.43 -21.45
C THR A 52 19.78 5.58 -22.04
N LYS A 53 18.54 5.84 -21.62
CA LYS A 53 17.36 5.06 -22.01
C LYS A 53 16.52 5.70 -23.11
N TRP A 54 16.95 6.85 -23.66
CA TRP A 54 16.14 7.63 -24.60
C TRP A 54 15.63 6.83 -25.81
N GLU A 55 16.42 5.91 -26.33
CA GLU A 55 16.05 5.04 -27.45
C GLU A 55 15.44 3.70 -27.03
N ASP A 56 15.37 3.43 -25.74
CA ASP A 56 14.79 2.21 -25.18
C ASP A 56 13.25 2.22 -25.33
N GLU A 57 12.67 1.11 -25.78
CA GLU A 57 11.23 1.02 -26.02
C GLU A 57 10.40 1.11 -24.74
N GLU A 58 10.90 0.60 -23.61
CA GLU A 58 10.25 0.74 -22.32
C GLU A 58 10.21 2.21 -21.89
N PHE A 59 11.34 2.91 -22.04
CA PHE A 59 11.40 4.34 -21.72
C PHE A 59 10.53 5.20 -22.65
N LYS A 60 10.42 4.86 -23.92
CA LYS A 60 9.51 5.56 -24.86
C LYS A 60 8.06 5.47 -24.39
N GLN A 61 7.64 4.31 -23.85
CA GLN A 61 6.31 4.16 -23.27
C GLN A 61 6.13 5.04 -22.01
N ASP A 62 7.14 5.12 -21.16
CA ASP A 62 7.13 6.01 -20.00
C ASP A 62 7.02 7.47 -20.42
N PHE A 63 7.78 7.86 -21.43
CA PHE A 63 7.77 9.22 -21.97
C PHE A 63 6.41 9.60 -22.53
N GLU A 64 5.75 8.73 -23.31
CA GLU A 64 4.40 8.99 -23.82
C GLU A 64 3.39 9.16 -22.68
N LYS A 65 3.40 8.28 -21.67
CA LYS A 65 2.51 8.41 -20.50
C LYS A 65 2.76 9.70 -19.70
N LEU A 66 4.02 10.13 -19.60
CA LEU A 66 4.37 11.40 -18.93
C LEU A 66 3.89 12.60 -19.74
N LYS A 67 3.93 12.54 -21.10
CA LYS A 67 3.34 13.58 -21.94
C LYS A 67 1.81 13.63 -21.81
N GLU A 68 1.15 12.48 -21.80
CA GLU A 68 -0.30 12.41 -21.58
C GLU A 68 -0.67 12.98 -20.21
N GLN A 69 0.09 12.65 -19.15
CA GLN A 69 -0.11 13.22 -17.84
C GLN A 69 0.11 14.74 -17.83
N ALA A 70 1.16 15.23 -18.48
CA ALA A 70 1.44 16.67 -18.56
C ALA A 70 0.32 17.42 -19.29
N LYS A 71 -0.23 16.84 -20.36
CA LYS A 71 -1.38 17.41 -21.07
C LYS A 71 -2.61 17.51 -20.16
N LYS A 72 -2.89 16.45 -19.41
CA LYS A 72 -3.98 16.46 -18.45
C LYS A 72 -3.78 17.50 -17.34
N ASP A 73 -2.55 17.62 -16.83
CA ASP A 73 -2.21 18.60 -15.80
C ASP A 73 -2.39 20.05 -16.29
N GLU A 74 -2.09 20.31 -17.58
CA GLU A 74 -2.33 21.60 -18.23
C GLU A 74 -3.84 21.90 -18.39
N GLU A 75 -4.62 20.91 -18.84
CA GLU A 75 -6.08 21.00 -18.97
C GLU A 75 -6.76 21.25 -17.61
N ASP A 76 -6.31 20.53 -16.57
CA ASP A 76 -6.78 20.65 -15.19
C ASP A 76 -6.26 21.93 -14.49
N LYS A 77 -5.37 22.70 -15.15
CA LYS A 77 -4.75 23.94 -14.63
C LYS A 77 -4.09 23.75 -13.26
N ILE A 78 -3.31 22.68 -13.14
CA ILE A 78 -2.61 22.38 -11.88
C ILE A 78 -1.64 23.52 -11.56
N ASP A 79 -1.69 24.01 -10.33
CA ASP A 79 -0.86 25.13 -9.88
C ASP A 79 0.64 24.81 -9.99
N GLY A 80 1.40 25.76 -10.49
CA GLY A 80 2.84 25.60 -10.72
C GLY A 80 3.22 24.59 -11.80
N PHE A 81 2.27 24.17 -12.66
CA PHE A 81 2.50 23.20 -13.73
C PHE A 81 3.76 23.51 -14.57
N VAL A 82 4.57 22.49 -14.82
CA VAL A 82 5.76 22.54 -15.65
C VAL A 82 5.54 21.71 -16.91
N PRO A 83 5.43 22.32 -18.11
CA PRO A 83 5.15 21.61 -19.34
C PRO A 83 6.35 20.77 -19.84
N ILE A 84 6.04 19.70 -20.59
CA ILE A 84 7.02 18.96 -21.38
C ILE A 84 7.01 19.54 -22.78
N THR A 85 8.09 20.22 -23.19
CA THR A 85 8.21 20.91 -24.47
C THR A 85 9.60 20.73 -25.07
N GLY A 86 9.72 20.86 -26.38
CA GLY A 86 10.99 20.82 -27.09
C GLY A 86 10.77 20.77 -28.59
N THR A 87 11.74 21.32 -29.37
CA THR A 87 11.79 21.23 -30.82
C THR A 87 12.79 20.16 -31.29
N ASN A 88 13.56 19.63 -30.36
CA ASN A 88 14.53 18.55 -30.57
C ASN A 88 14.67 17.68 -29.29
N ALA A 89 15.28 16.52 -29.44
CA ALA A 89 15.41 15.55 -28.35
C ALA A 89 16.15 16.08 -27.10
N GLU A 90 17.07 17.03 -27.26
CA GLU A 90 17.78 17.62 -26.11
C GLU A 90 16.86 18.53 -25.29
N GLU A 91 16.06 19.34 -25.94
CA GLU A 91 15.08 20.21 -25.29
C GLU A 91 13.98 19.39 -24.61
N GLU A 92 13.47 18.36 -25.31
CA GLU A 92 12.48 17.44 -24.74
C GLU A 92 13.01 16.76 -23.48
N ARG A 93 14.23 16.21 -23.49
CA ARG A 93 14.86 15.62 -22.30
C ARG A 93 14.97 16.61 -21.16
N LYS A 94 15.40 17.85 -21.42
CA LYS A 94 15.53 18.89 -20.39
C LYS A 94 14.18 19.28 -19.79
N SER A 95 13.15 19.44 -20.60
CA SER A 95 11.81 19.78 -20.12
C SER A 95 11.17 18.61 -19.36
N LEU A 96 11.38 17.37 -19.82
CA LEU A 96 10.94 16.16 -19.14
C LEU A 96 11.54 16.04 -17.74
N VAL A 97 12.86 16.23 -17.59
CA VAL A 97 13.52 16.24 -16.27
C VAL A 97 12.86 17.26 -15.35
N LYS A 98 12.60 18.49 -15.85
CA LYS A 98 11.97 19.54 -15.04
C LYS A 98 10.55 19.16 -14.60
N ASN A 99 9.76 18.58 -15.51
CA ASN A 99 8.40 18.12 -15.20
C ASN A 99 8.41 17.03 -14.13
N ILE A 100 9.26 16.02 -14.27
CA ILE A 100 9.38 14.92 -13.30
C ILE A 100 9.81 15.45 -11.93
N LEU A 101 10.81 16.31 -11.86
CA LEU A 101 11.25 16.92 -10.61
C LEU A 101 10.15 17.77 -9.97
N TRP A 102 9.41 18.54 -10.75
CA TRP A 102 8.24 19.27 -10.27
C TRP A 102 7.16 18.34 -9.68
N GLN A 103 6.87 17.22 -10.37
CA GLN A 103 5.93 16.24 -9.82
C GLN A 103 6.44 15.65 -8.50
N MET A 104 7.74 15.35 -8.40
CA MET A 104 8.36 14.84 -7.17
C MET A 104 8.36 15.87 -6.05
N ASP A 105 8.64 17.14 -6.34
CA ASP A 105 8.64 18.24 -5.37
C ASP A 105 7.23 18.50 -4.81
N GLY A 106 6.20 18.29 -5.62
CA GLY A 106 4.79 18.35 -5.23
C GLY A 106 4.25 17.07 -4.61
N ASP A 107 5.09 16.07 -4.31
CA ASP A 107 4.68 14.74 -3.79
C ASP A 107 3.52 14.11 -4.59
N ARG A 108 3.52 14.31 -5.90
CA ARG A 108 2.46 13.81 -6.77
C ARG A 108 2.52 12.29 -6.90
N LYS A 109 1.35 11.65 -6.95
CA LYS A 109 1.21 10.19 -7.02
C LYS A 109 0.63 9.74 -8.37
N THR A 110 1.02 10.42 -9.48
CA THR A 110 0.52 10.07 -10.82
C THR A 110 1.01 8.69 -11.27
N GLY A 111 0.20 7.99 -12.05
CA GLY A 111 0.55 6.66 -12.55
C GLY A 111 1.81 6.68 -13.42
N ALA A 112 1.95 7.71 -14.28
CA ALA A 112 3.11 7.89 -15.14
C ALA A 112 4.41 8.10 -14.34
N LEU A 113 4.39 8.94 -13.29
CA LEU A 113 5.53 9.14 -12.41
C LEU A 113 5.91 7.86 -11.65
N LYS A 114 4.93 7.17 -11.08
CA LYS A 114 5.14 5.90 -10.36
C LYS A 114 5.75 4.83 -11.26
N GLN A 115 5.33 4.75 -12.52
CA GLN A 115 5.87 3.79 -13.49
C GLN A 115 7.35 4.07 -13.77
N LEU A 116 7.72 5.30 -14.12
CA LEU A 116 9.11 5.69 -14.33
C LEU A 116 9.98 5.40 -13.10
N GLN A 117 9.51 5.79 -11.90
CA GLN A 117 10.21 5.50 -10.65
C GLN A 117 10.39 3.99 -10.45
N GLY A 118 9.36 3.20 -10.75
CA GLY A 118 9.40 1.73 -10.69
C GLY A 118 10.49 1.14 -11.58
N HIS A 119 10.61 1.58 -12.85
CA HIS A 119 11.64 1.13 -13.77
C HIS A 119 13.06 1.51 -13.29
N MET A 120 13.24 2.74 -12.78
CA MET A 120 14.51 3.18 -12.21
C MET A 120 14.90 2.36 -10.96
N TRP A 121 13.97 2.06 -10.08
CA TRP A 121 14.22 1.20 -8.90
C TRP A 121 14.48 -0.25 -9.32
N HIS A 122 13.77 -0.76 -10.33
CA HIS A 122 14.02 -2.11 -10.87
C HIS A 122 15.48 -2.27 -11.33
N GLU A 123 16.01 -1.30 -12.08
CA GLU A 123 17.41 -1.32 -12.50
C GLU A 123 18.37 -1.22 -11.30
N ALA A 124 18.06 -0.37 -10.32
CA ALA A 124 18.87 -0.18 -9.13
C ALA A 124 18.94 -1.43 -8.24
N TYR A 125 17.82 -2.10 -8.06
CA TYR A 125 17.74 -3.34 -7.28
C TYR A 125 18.43 -4.49 -8.00
N ASN A 126 18.20 -4.67 -9.31
CA ASN A 126 18.80 -5.74 -10.09
C ASN A 126 20.33 -5.58 -10.21
N SER A 127 20.84 -4.37 -10.31
CA SER A 127 22.27 -4.10 -10.30
C SER A 127 22.91 -4.21 -8.90
N GLY A 128 22.09 -4.33 -7.84
CA GLY A 128 22.55 -4.35 -6.46
C GLY A 128 23.00 -2.97 -5.94
N THR A 129 22.73 -1.90 -6.70
CA THR A 129 23.01 -0.51 -6.28
C THR A 129 22.20 -0.12 -5.05
N ILE A 130 20.97 -0.61 -4.97
CA ILE A 130 20.10 -0.47 -3.79
C ILE A 130 19.79 -1.85 -3.24
N LYS A 131 19.80 -1.97 -1.91
CA LYS A 131 19.20 -3.09 -1.18
C LYS A 131 18.15 -2.55 -0.23
N ALA A 132 16.97 -3.16 -0.25
CA ALA A 132 15.87 -2.68 0.56
C ALA A 132 16.11 -2.93 2.04
N HIS A 133 15.99 -1.88 2.83
CA HIS A 133 15.92 -2.00 4.27
C HIS A 133 14.60 -2.70 4.65
N VAL A 134 14.69 -3.68 5.54
CA VAL A 134 13.56 -4.32 6.23
C VAL A 134 14.01 -4.57 7.66
N TYR A 135 13.17 -4.27 8.66
CA TYR A 135 13.52 -4.50 10.06
C TYR A 135 13.78 -5.99 10.34
N GLU A 136 14.71 -6.27 11.23
CA GLU A 136 15.19 -7.65 11.53
C GLU A 136 14.13 -8.60 12.09
N ASP A 137 13.11 -8.07 12.74
CA ASP A 137 11.99 -8.83 13.28
C ASP A 137 11.00 -9.28 12.21
N VAL A 138 10.93 -8.57 11.08
CA VAL A 138 9.96 -8.81 10.01
C VAL A 138 10.14 -10.18 9.35
N PRO A 139 11.32 -10.57 8.85
CA PRO A 139 11.48 -11.89 8.22
C PRO A 139 11.15 -13.04 9.19
N LYS A 140 11.54 -12.89 10.46
CA LYS A 140 11.29 -13.91 11.51
C LYS A 140 9.80 -14.08 11.78
N ALA A 141 9.08 -12.96 11.87
CA ALA A 141 7.65 -12.96 12.07
C ALA A 141 6.91 -13.55 10.85
N LEU A 142 7.28 -13.13 9.62
CA LEU A 142 6.70 -13.65 8.39
C LEU A 142 6.87 -15.18 8.28
N GLU A 143 8.05 -15.70 8.60
CA GLU A 143 8.32 -17.14 8.62
C GLU A 143 7.44 -17.85 9.64
N SER A 144 7.36 -17.35 10.87
CA SER A 144 6.52 -17.94 11.91
C SER A 144 5.04 -17.95 11.52
N TRP A 145 4.52 -16.82 11.07
CA TRP A 145 3.11 -16.69 10.71
C TRP A 145 2.70 -17.58 9.55
N THR A 146 3.55 -17.65 8.50
CA THR A 146 3.26 -18.51 7.35
C THR A 146 3.38 -19.99 7.68
N ASN A 147 4.32 -20.39 8.53
CA ASN A 147 4.43 -21.76 9.05
C ASN A 147 3.20 -22.15 9.89
N ASP A 148 2.59 -21.19 10.58
CA ASP A 148 1.32 -21.36 11.31
C ASP A 148 0.08 -21.33 10.40
N GLY A 149 0.28 -21.27 9.08
CA GLY A 149 -0.80 -21.28 8.08
C GLY A 149 -1.52 -19.95 7.88
N LYS A 150 -0.98 -18.84 8.38
CA LYS A 150 -1.55 -17.50 8.17
C LYS A 150 -1.24 -17.00 6.78
N LYS A 151 -2.17 -16.23 6.20
CA LYS A 151 -1.98 -15.54 4.92
C LYS A 151 -1.54 -14.10 5.18
N VAL A 152 -0.47 -13.69 4.54
CA VAL A 152 0.10 -12.34 4.69
C VAL A 152 -0.07 -11.57 3.40
N TYR A 153 -0.62 -10.37 3.49
CA TYR A 153 -0.83 -9.44 2.37
C TYR A 153 -0.18 -8.10 2.66
N ILE A 154 0.23 -7.41 1.62
CA ILE A 154 0.76 -6.06 1.70
C ILE A 154 -0.28 -5.06 1.21
N TYR A 155 -0.40 -3.92 1.89
CA TYR A 155 -1.17 -2.77 1.43
C TYR A 155 -0.37 -1.49 1.62
N SER A 156 0.05 -0.88 0.52
CA SER A 156 0.90 0.33 0.52
C SER A 156 0.48 1.30 -0.58
N SER A 157 0.88 2.56 -0.47
CA SER A 157 0.67 3.57 -1.52
C SER A 157 1.60 3.39 -2.73
N GLY A 158 2.71 2.67 -2.59
CA GLY A 158 3.58 2.28 -3.69
C GLY A 158 2.90 1.25 -4.61
N SER A 159 3.23 1.26 -5.91
CA SER A 159 2.71 0.28 -6.86
C SER A 159 3.06 -1.15 -6.44
N VAL A 160 2.22 -2.13 -6.81
CA VAL A 160 2.47 -3.54 -6.54
C VAL A 160 3.85 -3.98 -7.02
N GLU A 161 4.33 -3.45 -8.14
CA GLU A 161 5.66 -3.73 -8.66
C GLU A 161 6.76 -3.21 -7.72
N ALA A 162 6.67 -1.95 -7.26
CA ALA A 162 7.61 -1.38 -6.30
C ALA A 162 7.62 -2.15 -4.96
N GLN A 163 6.47 -2.63 -4.51
CA GLN A 163 6.35 -3.47 -3.32
C GLN A 163 7.12 -4.79 -3.50
N LYS A 164 6.96 -5.46 -4.66
CA LYS A 164 7.67 -6.69 -4.98
C LYS A 164 9.17 -6.48 -5.12
N LEU A 165 9.61 -5.37 -5.72
CA LEU A 165 11.02 -5.01 -5.80
C LEU A 165 11.63 -4.85 -4.41
N LEU A 166 10.97 -4.14 -3.51
CA LEU A 166 11.43 -3.93 -2.14
C LEU A 166 11.63 -5.27 -1.41
N PHE A 167 10.63 -6.12 -1.40
CA PHE A 167 10.70 -7.38 -0.67
C PHE A 167 11.54 -8.44 -1.38
N GLY A 168 11.65 -8.41 -2.70
CA GLY A 168 12.49 -9.33 -3.47
C GLY A 168 13.99 -9.04 -3.34
N HIS A 169 14.36 -7.78 -3.04
CA HIS A 169 15.75 -7.34 -2.96
C HIS A 169 16.10 -6.78 -1.58
N SER A 170 15.52 -7.35 -0.53
CA SER A 170 15.78 -6.90 0.84
C SER A 170 17.21 -7.26 1.31
N ILE A 171 17.68 -6.57 2.34
CA ILE A 171 18.93 -6.89 3.03
C ILE A 171 18.94 -8.31 3.64
N HIS A 172 17.76 -8.92 3.79
CA HIS A 172 17.56 -10.29 4.29
C HIS A 172 17.32 -11.31 3.17
N GLY A 173 17.56 -10.91 1.90
CA GLY A 173 17.28 -11.72 0.73
C GLY A 173 15.84 -11.59 0.24
N ASP A 174 15.39 -12.56 -0.55
CA ASP A 174 14.05 -12.59 -1.13
C ASP A 174 13.00 -13.03 -0.10
N LEU A 175 12.06 -12.13 0.19
CA LEU A 175 10.94 -12.33 1.11
C LEU A 175 9.60 -12.57 0.39
N LEU A 176 9.56 -12.54 -0.96
CA LEU A 176 8.33 -12.65 -1.74
C LEU A 176 7.53 -13.91 -1.42
N LYS A 177 8.20 -15.00 -1.10
CA LYS A 177 7.59 -16.30 -0.76
C LYS A 177 6.62 -16.27 0.42
N TYR A 178 6.71 -15.26 1.28
CA TYR A 178 5.86 -15.14 2.47
C TYR A 178 4.53 -14.45 2.19
N PHE A 179 4.39 -13.75 1.04
CA PHE A 179 3.22 -12.94 0.76
C PHE A 179 2.22 -13.66 -0.14
N SER A 180 0.96 -13.63 0.27
CA SER A 180 -0.17 -14.17 -0.49
C SER A 180 -0.70 -13.20 -1.54
N GLY A 181 -0.39 -11.90 -1.42
CA GLY A 181 -0.78 -10.88 -2.39
C GLY A 181 -0.43 -9.46 -1.94
N TYR A 182 -0.70 -8.52 -2.84
CA TYR A 182 -0.30 -7.13 -2.73
C TYR A 182 -1.44 -6.22 -3.15
N PHE A 183 -1.60 -5.09 -2.46
CA PHE A 183 -2.58 -4.06 -2.76
C PHE A 183 -1.90 -2.69 -2.75
N ASP A 184 -2.32 -1.84 -3.67
CA ASP A 184 -1.92 -0.45 -3.76
C ASP A 184 -3.14 0.49 -3.80
N THR A 185 -2.96 1.74 -4.21
CA THR A 185 -4.02 2.75 -4.27
C THR A 185 -5.11 2.47 -5.32
N GLU A 186 -4.98 1.44 -6.15
CA GLU A 186 -6.06 1.00 -7.05
C GLU A 186 -7.26 0.42 -6.30
N VAL A 187 -7.07 -0.13 -5.09
CA VAL A 187 -8.18 -0.58 -4.25
C VAL A 187 -8.85 0.57 -3.49
N GLY A 188 -8.24 1.76 -3.51
CA GLY A 188 -8.68 2.99 -2.84
C GLY A 188 -7.60 3.57 -1.93
N ALA A 189 -7.91 4.70 -1.28
CA ALA A 189 -7.00 5.37 -0.36
C ALA A 189 -6.94 4.64 0.99
N LYS A 190 -5.76 4.57 1.62
CA LYS A 190 -5.55 3.87 2.89
C LYS A 190 -6.31 4.46 4.09
N GLN A 191 -6.77 5.72 3.97
CA GLN A 191 -7.56 6.39 5.00
C GLN A 191 -9.07 6.26 4.79
N GLU A 192 -9.51 5.43 3.84
CA GLU A 192 -10.91 5.17 3.54
C GLU A 192 -11.30 3.74 3.90
N SER A 193 -12.35 3.58 4.69
CA SER A 193 -12.89 2.28 5.10
C SER A 193 -13.32 1.41 3.90
N SER A 194 -13.79 2.04 2.81
CA SER A 194 -14.15 1.37 1.55
C SER A 194 -13.01 0.57 0.95
N SER A 195 -11.78 1.06 1.05
CA SER A 195 -10.58 0.39 0.51
C SER A 195 -10.33 -0.96 1.19
N TYR A 196 -10.49 -1.03 2.50
CA TYR A 196 -10.36 -2.28 3.26
C TYR A 196 -11.49 -3.26 2.94
N LYS A 197 -12.72 -2.77 2.73
CA LYS A 197 -13.83 -3.61 2.25
C LYS A 197 -13.56 -4.19 0.86
N ASN A 198 -12.95 -3.41 -0.03
CA ASN A 198 -12.52 -3.88 -1.34
C ASN A 198 -11.44 -4.97 -1.24
N ILE A 199 -10.47 -4.81 -0.32
CA ILE A 199 -9.46 -5.84 -0.04
C ILE A 199 -10.14 -7.11 0.49
N LEU A 200 -11.00 -7.00 1.51
CA LEU A 200 -11.72 -8.14 2.08
C LEU A 200 -12.48 -8.94 1.02
N ASN A 201 -13.19 -8.25 0.12
CA ASN A 201 -13.91 -8.86 -0.99
C ASN A 201 -12.96 -9.61 -1.95
N LYS A 202 -11.81 -8.99 -2.28
CA LYS A 202 -10.82 -9.58 -3.20
C LYS A 202 -10.17 -10.85 -2.62
N ILE A 203 -9.93 -10.89 -1.31
CA ILE A 203 -9.28 -12.04 -0.65
C ILE A 203 -10.30 -13.07 -0.10
N GLY A 204 -11.59 -12.74 -0.12
CA GLY A 204 -12.66 -13.61 0.39
C GLY A 204 -12.53 -13.86 1.91
N ALA A 205 -12.17 -12.82 2.69
CA ALA A 205 -11.97 -12.95 4.13
C ALA A 205 -13.05 -12.19 4.92
N GLU A 206 -13.45 -12.78 6.05
CA GLU A 206 -14.32 -12.10 7.01
C GLU A 206 -13.53 -10.99 7.73
N PRO A 207 -14.11 -9.81 7.97
CA PRO A 207 -13.41 -8.68 8.59
C PRO A 207 -12.72 -9.06 9.92
N SER A 208 -13.40 -9.79 10.78
CA SER A 208 -12.90 -10.23 12.10
C SER A 208 -11.75 -11.23 12.03
N SER A 209 -11.49 -11.81 10.85
CA SER A 209 -10.37 -12.72 10.64
C SER A 209 -9.09 -12.02 10.15
N VAL A 210 -9.13 -10.71 9.95
CA VAL A 210 -8.04 -9.91 9.40
C VAL A 210 -7.53 -8.92 10.43
N ILE A 211 -6.21 -8.88 10.61
CA ILE A 211 -5.52 -7.85 11.38
C ILE A 211 -4.69 -6.97 10.46
N PHE A 212 -4.76 -5.66 10.64
CA PHE A 212 -3.97 -4.69 9.89
C PHE A 212 -2.89 -4.07 10.77
N LEU A 213 -1.65 -4.11 10.28
CA LEU A 213 -0.47 -3.55 10.94
C LEU A 213 -0.02 -2.30 10.16
N THR A 214 0.01 -1.16 10.82
CA THR A 214 0.41 0.15 10.24
C THR A 214 1.01 1.04 11.34
N ASP A 215 1.77 2.05 10.96
CA ASP A 215 2.23 3.10 11.88
C ASP A 215 1.28 4.32 11.91
N VAL A 216 0.29 4.38 10.99
CA VAL A 216 -0.58 5.53 10.78
C VAL A 216 -1.94 5.32 11.44
N VAL A 217 -2.24 6.11 12.48
CA VAL A 217 -3.49 6.02 13.25
C VAL A 217 -4.74 6.18 12.40
N LYS A 218 -4.72 7.09 11.41
CA LYS A 218 -5.87 7.32 10.52
C LYS A 218 -6.17 6.11 9.63
N GLU A 219 -5.14 5.39 9.21
CA GLU A 219 -5.30 4.16 8.44
C GLU A 219 -5.87 3.03 9.31
N ALA A 220 -5.35 2.90 10.54
CA ALA A 220 -5.89 1.95 11.50
C ALA A 220 -7.36 2.24 11.84
N ALA A 221 -7.75 3.51 11.97
CA ALA A 221 -9.13 3.91 12.20
C ALA A 221 -10.05 3.50 11.03
N ALA A 222 -9.62 3.75 9.78
CA ALA A 222 -10.35 3.35 8.57
C ALA A 222 -10.49 1.82 8.45
N ALA A 223 -9.44 1.07 8.76
CA ALA A 223 -9.47 -0.38 8.80
C ALA A 223 -10.43 -0.91 9.89
N LYS A 224 -10.38 -0.33 11.08
CA LYS A 224 -11.28 -0.68 12.20
C LYS A 224 -12.74 -0.40 11.87
N GLU A 225 -13.02 0.70 11.16
CA GLU A 225 -14.37 1.00 10.66
C GLU A 225 -14.85 -0.05 9.64
N ALA A 226 -13.95 -0.65 8.88
CA ALA A 226 -14.26 -1.76 7.98
C ALA A 226 -14.41 -3.11 8.72
N GLY A 227 -14.17 -3.16 10.03
CA GLY A 227 -14.33 -4.33 10.89
C GLY A 227 -13.06 -5.16 11.11
N LEU A 228 -11.89 -4.67 10.67
CA LEU A 228 -10.61 -5.34 10.91
C LEU A 228 -10.12 -5.09 12.34
N SER A 229 -9.35 -6.03 12.87
CA SER A 229 -8.47 -5.77 14.01
C SER A 229 -7.30 -4.90 13.55
N THR A 230 -6.79 -4.04 14.43
CA THR A 230 -5.69 -3.11 14.06
C THR A 230 -4.64 -3.03 15.15
N VAL A 231 -3.38 -2.91 14.74
CA VAL A 231 -2.24 -2.69 15.64
C VAL A 231 -1.37 -1.59 15.06
N ILE A 232 -1.00 -0.64 15.91
CA ILE A 232 -0.05 0.42 15.57
C ILE A 232 1.36 -0.06 15.86
N VAL A 233 2.20 0.00 14.84
CA VAL A 233 3.61 -0.40 14.92
C VAL A 233 4.46 0.83 15.23
N LEU A 234 5.21 0.78 16.30
CA LEU A 234 6.09 1.87 16.74
C LEU A 234 7.52 1.58 16.29
N ARG A 235 8.01 2.34 15.31
CA ARG A 235 9.39 2.26 14.84
C ARG A 235 10.11 3.59 15.11
N GLU A 236 11.41 3.54 15.13
CA GLU A 236 12.23 4.76 15.19
C GLU A 236 11.98 5.62 13.95
N GLY A 237 11.75 6.92 14.14
CA GLY A 237 11.44 7.86 13.08
C GLY A 237 9.96 8.00 12.73
N ASN A 238 9.07 7.17 13.28
CA ASN A 238 7.63 7.34 13.11
C ASN A 238 7.12 8.57 13.87
N ALA A 239 5.99 9.12 13.42
CA ALA A 239 5.32 10.19 14.15
C ALA A 239 4.93 9.72 15.56
N PRO A 240 5.18 10.53 16.60
CA PRO A 240 4.80 10.17 17.96
C PRO A 240 3.27 10.14 18.10
N LEU A 241 2.75 9.14 18.80
CA LEU A 241 1.33 9.08 19.16
C LEU A 241 1.03 10.08 20.28
N THR A 242 -0.12 10.71 20.21
CA THR A 242 -0.69 11.43 21.36
C THR A 242 -1.04 10.46 22.49
N ASP A 243 -1.24 10.96 23.70
CA ASP A 243 -1.63 10.11 24.83
C ASP A 243 -2.99 9.45 24.61
N GLU A 244 -3.92 10.14 23.95
CA GLU A 244 -5.26 9.63 23.60
C GLU A 244 -5.16 8.50 22.57
N GLU A 245 -4.36 8.68 21.51
CA GLU A 245 -4.13 7.65 20.48
C GLU A 245 -3.45 6.41 21.06
N ARG A 246 -2.51 6.61 21.99
CA ARG A 246 -1.82 5.51 22.68
C ARG A 246 -2.75 4.69 23.56
N VAL A 247 -3.70 5.32 24.22
CA VAL A 247 -4.71 4.63 25.04
C VAL A 247 -5.75 3.91 24.18
N ALA A 248 -6.11 4.50 23.03
CA ALA A 248 -7.14 3.98 22.14
C ALA A 248 -6.66 2.85 21.20
N SER A 249 -5.33 2.64 21.11
CA SER A 249 -4.72 1.73 20.14
C SER A 249 -3.92 0.62 20.80
N THR A 250 -4.01 -0.58 20.26
CA THR A 250 -3.02 -1.64 20.56
C THR A 250 -1.73 -1.28 19.85
N THR A 251 -0.61 -1.24 20.58
CA THR A 251 0.69 -0.86 20.04
C THR A 251 1.73 -1.94 20.25
N ILE A 252 2.63 -2.12 19.28
CA ILE A 252 3.78 -3.01 19.35
C ILE A 252 5.04 -2.28 18.88
N LYS A 253 6.20 -2.74 19.32
CA LYS A 253 7.51 -2.26 18.83
C LYS A 253 8.19 -3.26 17.91
N SER A 254 7.76 -4.51 17.97
CA SER A 254 8.27 -5.59 17.13
C SER A 254 7.11 -6.47 16.67
N PHE A 255 7.21 -7.01 15.46
CA PHE A 255 6.25 -8.01 14.98
C PHE A 255 6.30 -9.30 15.83
N LEU A 256 7.40 -9.53 16.53
CA LEU A 256 7.56 -10.67 17.44
C LEU A 256 6.75 -10.50 18.73
N ASP A 257 6.23 -9.29 19.00
CA ASP A 257 5.33 -9.05 20.15
C ASP A 257 3.92 -9.60 19.89
N LEU A 258 3.58 -9.96 18.63
CA LEU A 258 2.28 -10.52 18.27
C LEU A 258 2.25 -12.03 18.51
N THR A 259 1.35 -12.46 19.39
CA THR A 259 1.08 -13.86 19.68
C THR A 259 -0.27 -14.28 19.13
N PHE A 260 -0.28 -15.29 18.26
CA PHE A 260 -1.49 -15.84 17.67
C PHE A 260 -1.82 -17.22 18.25
N GLN A 261 -3.09 -17.59 18.24
CA GLN A 261 -3.52 -18.96 18.54
C GLN A 261 -2.96 -19.90 17.47
N THR A 262 -2.27 -20.96 17.90
CA THR A 262 -1.81 -21.99 16.97
C THR A 262 -2.98 -22.87 16.55
N SER A 263 -2.99 -23.33 15.28
CA SER A 263 -4.06 -24.17 14.71
C SER A 263 -4.29 -25.47 15.50
N THR A 264 -3.27 -25.99 16.17
CA THR A 264 -3.35 -27.18 17.02
C THR A 264 -4.23 -26.97 18.26
N LYS A 265 -4.24 -25.75 18.82
CA LYS A 265 -5.11 -25.42 19.96
C LYS A 265 -6.56 -25.22 19.52
N ARG A 266 -6.78 -24.71 18.30
CA ARG A 266 -8.12 -24.50 17.74
C ARG A 266 -8.85 -25.82 17.53
N GLN A 267 -8.17 -26.84 16.96
CA GLN A 267 -8.75 -28.19 16.81
C GLN A 267 -9.11 -28.84 18.16
N LYS A 268 -8.36 -28.57 19.22
CA LYS A 268 -8.62 -29.12 20.53
C LYS A 268 -9.80 -28.45 21.26
N LEU A 269 -10.03 -27.17 21.02
CA LEU A 269 -11.21 -26.44 21.51
C LEU A 269 -12.49 -26.87 20.80
N GLU A 270 -12.47 -26.98 19.47
CA GLU A 270 -13.62 -27.44 18.69
C GLU A 270 -13.98 -28.89 19.00
N THR A 271 -12.98 -29.76 19.27
CA THR A 271 -13.23 -31.16 19.65
C THR A 271 -13.80 -31.27 21.08
N THR A 272 -13.43 -30.35 21.97
CA THR A 272 -13.94 -30.33 23.35
C THR A 272 -15.37 -29.83 23.40
N GLU A 273 -15.74 -28.82 22.64
CA GLU A 273 -17.13 -28.32 22.55
C GLU A 273 -18.08 -29.33 21.88
N VAL A 274 -17.60 -30.07 20.87
CA VAL A 274 -18.38 -31.11 20.21
C VAL A 274 -18.57 -32.35 21.11
N GLN A 275 -17.61 -32.63 22.02
CA GLN A 275 -17.76 -33.74 22.98
C GLN A 275 -18.64 -33.39 24.17
N GLU A 276 -18.68 -32.14 24.63
CA GLU A 276 -19.58 -31.72 25.71
C GLU A 276 -21.06 -31.68 25.29
N ASN A 277 -21.32 -31.37 23.99
CA ASN A 277 -22.69 -31.39 23.45
C ASN A 277 -23.19 -32.80 23.08
N LYS A 278 -22.30 -33.82 23.03
CA LYS A 278 -22.68 -35.23 22.76
C LYS A 278 -22.93 -36.06 23.99
N SER A 279 -22.52 -35.57 25.18
CA SER A 279 -22.69 -36.30 26.45
C SER A 279 -23.99 -36.02 27.20
N LYS A 280 -24.92 -35.22 26.62
CA LYS A 280 -26.22 -34.90 27.24
C LYS A 280 -27.45 -35.56 26.62
N SER A 281 -27.29 -36.45 25.64
CA SER A 281 -28.41 -37.22 25.10
C SER A 281 -27.97 -38.64 24.75
N THR A 282 -28.04 -39.55 25.68
CA THR A 282 -28.52 -40.94 25.49
C THR A 282 -28.22 -41.74 26.76
N SER A 283 -29.21 -41.93 27.57
CA SER A 283 -29.40 -43.13 28.38
C SER A 283 -30.64 -43.82 27.82
N ASP A 284 -30.48 -44.94 27.24
CA ASP A 284 -31.20 -46.19 27.49
C ASP A 284 -31.21 -47.13 26.27
N VAL A 285 -30.90 -48.38 26.58
CA VAL A 285 -31.40 -49.68 26.12
C VAL A 285 -30.65 -50.43 25.01
N SER A 286 -29.90 -51.47 25.51
CA SER A 286 -29.77 -52.86 25.09
C SER A 286 -29.19 -53.27 23.73
N GLU A 287 -28.10 -54.07 23.89
CA GLU A 287 -27.48 -55.04 22.93
C GLU A 287 -28.38 -56.27 22.62
N PRO A 288 -27.89 -57.27 21.85
CA PRO A 288 -26.96 -57.38 20.73
C PRO A 288 -27.49 -58.29 19.59
N MET A 289 -26.76 -58.45 18.47
CA MET A 289 -26.41 -59.70 17.74
C MET A 289 -25.94 -59.43 16.31
N ASP A 290 -24.70 -59.70 16.03
CA ASP A 290 -24.02 -60.73 15.23
C ASP A 290 -24.61 -61.04 13.82
N THR A 291 -23.80 -60.85 12.82
CA THR A 291 -23.26 -61.82 11.87
C THR A 291 -22.54 -61.17 10.67
N SER A 292 -21.38 -61.72 10.48
CA SER A 292 -20.48 -61.74 9.32
C SER A 292 -21.12 -61.76 7.93
N GLU A 293 -20.45 -61.16 6.93
CA GLU A 293 -19.73 -61.88 5.86
C GLU A 293 -19.19 -60.93 4.79
N ASP A 294 -17.97 -61.28 4.38
CA ASP A 294 -17.15 -60.83 3.27
C ASP A 294 -17.88 -60.70 1.94
N VAL A 295 -17.34 -59.86 1.04
CA VAL A 295 -16.90 -60.22 -0.31
C VAL A 295 -16.14 -59.09 -0.98
N GLU A 296 -15.07 -59.48 -1.62
CA GLU A 296 -14.00 -58.79 -2.35
C GLU A 296 -14.43 -58.05 -3.63
N MET A 297 -13.51 -57.16 -3.98
CA MET A 297 -12.89 -56.90 -5.32
C MET A 297 -13.71 -56.34 -6.47
N SER A 298 -13.20 -55.30 -7.03
CA SER A 298 -12.46 -55.11 -8.26
C SER A 298 -12.82 -53.87 -9.07
N ASP A 299 -11.79 -53.16 -9.35
CA ASP A 299 -11.30 -52.69 -10.66
C ASP A 299 -12.01 -51.63 -11.50
N LYS A 300 -11.18 -50.63 -11.74
CA LYS A 300 -10.86 -49.92 -13.01
C LYS A 300 -11.78 -48.85 -13.58
N VAL A 301 -11.19 -47.67 -13.64
CA VAL A 301 -10.67 -46.92 -14.82
C VAL A 301 -11.67 -46.15 -15.67
N GLU A 302 -11.27 -44.92 -15.97
CA GLU A 302 -11.75 -43.97 -17.00
C GLU A 302 -12.95 -43.11 -16.59
N THR A 303 -12.92 -41.82 -16.70
CA THR A 303 -12.44 -40.97 -17.81
C THR A 303 -12.29 -39.54 -17.41
N LYS A 304 -11.22 -38.93 -17.94
CA LYS A 304 -11.09 -37.48 -18.13
C LYS A 304 -12.11 -36.99 -19.15
N GLU A 305 -12.34 -35.65 -19.11
CA GLU A 305 -13.16 -34.88 -20.02
C GLU A 305 -14.59 -34.62 -19.52
N VAL A 306 -14.76 -33.45 -18.93
CA VAL A 306 -15.78 -32.43 -19.18
C VAL A 306 -15.55 -31.27 -18.19
N VAL A 307 -14.66 -30.36 -18.49
CA VAL A 307 -14.65 -28.98 -17.94
C VAL A 307 -13.98 -28.08 -18.98
N GLN A 308 -14.71 -27.82 -20.06
CA GLN A 308 -14.32 -26.75 -21.02
C GLN A 308 -15.52 -26.31 -21.86
N GLU A 309 -16.63 -25.93 -21.25
CA GLU A 309 -17.76 -25.34 -22.05
C GLU A 309 -18.68 -24.37 -21.28
N GLU A 310 -18.25 -23.77 -20.16
CA GLU A 310 -19.06 -22.74 -19.48
C GLU A 310 -18.39 -21.35 -19.37
N ALA A 311 -17.46 -21.03 -20.24
CA ALA A 311 -16.80 -19.71 -20.24
C ALA A 311 -17.07 -18.86 -21.49
N LYS A 312 -18.17 -19.05 -22.19
CA LYS A 312 -18.50 -18.28 -23.43
C LYS A 312 -19.88 -17.62 -23.49
N GLU A 313 -20.64 -17.56 -22.41
CA GLU A 313 -22.00 -17.00 -22.46
C GLU A 313 -22.27 -15.76 -21.59
N CYS A 314 -21.24 -15.06 -21.09
CA CYS A 314 -21.40 -13.85 -20.28
C CYS A 314 -20.91 -12.53 -20.91
N ILE A 315 -20.79 -12.46 -22.24
CA ILE A 315 -20.41 -11.21 -22.94
C ILE A 315 -21.40 -10.88 -24.06
N LYS A 316 -22.70 -10.82 -23.77
CA LYS A 316 -23.68 -10.32 -24.77
C LYS A 316 -24.89 -9.57 -24.21
N ASP A 317 -24.90 -9.05 -23.02
CA ASP A 317 -26.06 -8.32 -22.50
C ASP A 317 -25.74 -6.98 -21.78
N GLN A 318 -24.81 -6.18 -22.33
CA GLN A 318 -24.67 -4.78 -21.93
C GLN A 318 -24.45 -3.82 -23.11
N GLN A 319 -25.32 -3.93 -24.11
CA GLN A 319 -25.51 -2.84 -25.08
C GLN A 319 -26.99 -2.74 -25.37
N GLN A 320 -27.72 -1.91 -24.62
CA GLN A 320 -28.96 -1.22 -24.98
C GLN A 320 -29.62 -0.65 -23.74
N LYS A 321 -29.35 0.61 -23.47
CA LYS A 321 -30.30 1.59 -22.90
C LYS A 321 -29.60 2.97 -22.83
N GLU A 322 -29.51 3.63 -23.95
CA GLU A 322 -29.49 5.07 -24.02
C GLU A 322 -30.89 5.53 -24.45
N ALA A 323 -31.53 6.36 -23.64
CA ALA A 323 -32.73 7.11 -23.97
C ALA A 323 -32.40 8.62 -23.90
N PRO A 324 -33.04 9.47 -24.72
CA PRO A 324 -32.49 10.71 -25.22
C PRO A 324 -32.67 11.90 -24.25
N VAL A 325 -31.65 12.74 -24.23
CA VAL A 325 -31.66 14.02 -23.52
C VAL A 325 -32.37 15.07 -24.37
N THR A 326 -33.44 15.68 -23.82
CA THR A 326 -34.18 16.79 -24.40
C THR A 326 -33.41 18.11 -24.26
N ASP A 327 -33.41 18.85 -25.35
CA ASP A 327 -32.96 20.24 -25.50
C ASP A 327 -33.44 21.17 -24.38
N VAL A 328 -32.51 21.91 -23.77
CA VAL A 328 -32.78 23.12 -23.02
C VAL A 328 -31.97 24.27 -23.63
N LYS A 329 -32.74 25.26 -24.10
CA LYS A 329 -32.32 26.50 -24.74
C LYS A 329 -31.30 27.28 -23.91
N MET A 330 -30.29 27.78 -24.64
CA MET A 330 -29.43 28.89 -24.22
C MET A 330 -30.24 30.19 -24.05
N GLU A 331 -30.04 30.87 -22.92
CA GLU A 331 -30.27 32.30 -22.75
C GLU A 331 -28.92 33.01 -22.62
N GLU A 332 -28.77 34.07 -23.43
CA GLU A 332 -27.58 34.93 -23.50
C GLU A 332 -27.47 35.83 -22.24
N PRO A 333 -26.24 36.19 -21.80
CA PRO A 333 -26.07 37.15 -20.72
C PRO A 333 -26.11 38.60 -21.20
N MET A 334 -26.87 39.41 -20.46
CA MET A 334 -26.97 40.85 -20.60
C MET A 334 -25.62 41.55 -20.40
N VAL A 335 -25.39 42.49 -21.31
CA VAL A 335 -24.35 43.50 -21.26
C VAL A 335 -24.75 44.59 -20.27
N ILE A 336 -23.91 44.89 -19.31
CA ILE A 336 -23.98 46.11 -18.50
C ILE A 336 -22.73 46.94 -18.78
N ASP A 337 -23.01 48.07 -19.45
CA ASP A 337 -22.09 49.15 -19.74
C ASP A 337 -22.02 50.08 -18.53
N THR A 338 -20.88 50.37 -17.97
CA THR A 338 -20.64 51.61 -17.21
C THR A 338 -19.17 52.04 -17.33
N LYS A 339 -19.04 53.14 -18.04
CA LYS A 339 -17.91 54.05 -18.00
C LYS A 339 -17.78 54.61 -16.57
N ASP A 340 -16.54 54.73 -16.09
CA ASP A 340 -15.97 55.98 -15.54
C ASP A 340 -14.54 55.67 -15.00
N THR A 341 -13.56 56.28 -15.66
CA THR A 341 -12.27 56.67 -15.10
C THR A 341 -12.41 58.10 -14.51
N PRO A 342 -11.63 58.51 -13.50
CA PRO A 342 -10.32 59.05 -13.79
C PRO A 342 -9.23 58.94 -12.68
N ASN A 343 -8.06 59.08 -13.17
CA ASN A 343 -6.93 59.91 -12.69
C ASN A 343 -5.81 59.30 -11.85
N THR A 344 -4.69 59.35 -12.52
CA THR A 344 -3.29 59.41 -12.17
C THR A 344 -2.92 60.02 -10.84
N GLU A 345 -1.98 59.42 -10.10
CA GLU A 345 -0.86 60.16 -9.48
C GLU A 345 0.39 59.28 -9.35
N LYS A 346 1.49 59.88 -9.84
CA LYS A 346 2.87 59.48 -9.72
C LYS A 346 3.31 59.46 -8.25
N LEU A 347 4.14 58.48 -7.87
CA LEU A 347 5.23 58.76 -6.90
C LEU A 347 6.44 57.89 -7.23
N GLU A 348 7.53 58.60 -7.33
CA GLU A 348 8.89 58.22 -7.71
C GLU A 348 9.64 57.43 -6.62
N ASN A 349 10.52 56.56 -7.11
CA ASN A 349 11.88 56.28 -6.63
C ASN A 349 12.22 56.43 -5.16
N THR A 350 12.70 55.37 -4.54
CA THR A 350 14.02 55.38 -3.91
C THR A 350 14.59 53.95 -3.82
N ALA A 351 15.70 53.79 -4.52
CA ALA A 351 16.61 52.67 -4.39
C ALA A 351 17.48 52.85 -3.17
N GLU A 352 17.54 51.93 -2.28
CA GLU A 352 18.56 51.87 -1.25
C GLU A 352 19.40 50.60 -1.39
N LYS A 353 20.63 50.81 -1.83
CA LYS A 353 21.74 49.88 -1.90
C LYS A 353 22.19 49.58 -0.49
N VAL A 354 22.21 48.35 -0.07
CA VAL A 354 23.00 47.90 1.09
C VAL A 354 24.11 47.00 0.57
N GLU A 355 25.32 47.54 0.60
CA GLU A 355 26.58 46.81 0.46
C GLU A 355 26.84 45.98 1.72
N LEU A 356 27.08 44.68 1.56
CA LEU A 356 27.70 43.86 2.60
C LEU A 356 29.14 43.58 2.23
N GLN A 357 30.04 44.07 3.03
CA GLN A 357 31.46 43.75 3.01
C GLN A 357 31.76 42.40 3.68
N PRO A 358 32.83 41.72 3.27
CA PRO A 358 33.22 40.41 3.82
C PRO A 358 34.22 40.60 4.99
N SER A 359 34.06 39.82 6.05
CA SER A 359 35.08 39.65 7.11
C SER A 359 35.55 38.20 7.19
N GLU A 360 36.77 38.08 6.84
CA GLU A 360 37.89 37.18 7.12
C GLU A 360 37.79 36.17 8.26
N LEU A 361 38.18 34.96 7.87
CA LEU A 361 39.13 34.03 8.48
C LEU A 361 39.49 34.20 9.98
N HIS A 362 39.36 33.15 10.75
CA HIS A 362 40.53 32.58 11.45
C HIS A 362 40.43 31.08 11.68
N ARG A 363 41.43 30.40 11.22
CA ARG A 363 42.02 29.10 11.49
C ARG A 363 42.29 28.93 13.00
N GLU A 364 42.03 27.77 13.57
CA GLU A 364 43.07 27.10 14.36
C GLU A 364 42.70 25.62 14.63
N GLN A 365 43.75 24.83 14.52
CA GLN A 365 43.88 23.40 14.79
C GLN A 365 43.81 23.08 16.28
N ARG A 366 43.08 22.06 16.68
CA ARG A 366 43.69 20.94 17.44
C ARG A 366 42.79 19.73 17.41
#